data_40d6c54cef108d7b06aacca6083836cc
#
_entry.id   40d6c54cef108d7b06aacca6083836cc
#
_cell.length_a   1.000
_cell.length_b   1.000
_cell.length_c   1.000
_cell.angle_alpha   90.00
_cell.angle_beta   90.00
_cell.angle_gamma   90.00
#
_symmetry.space_group_name_H-M   'P 1'
#
loop_
_entity.id
_entity.type
_entity.pdbx_description
1 polymer ?
#
loop_
_entity_poly.entity_id
_entity_poly.type
_entity_poly.pdbx_seq_one_letter_code
_entity_poly.pdbx_strand_id
1 'polypeptide(L)'
;KNMKQRLRLGAYPVIEFNGLIFSYMGPPNEMPDFPTYDSFSIPDITTRPYKIDYNCNWLQILDAIMDPIHTSFLHSTISGTQFSKGLGEIGELEVYERGLQFLGSNTRRVNDYIWVRVNELILPNFTQAGAAFSADGTKTKLFGRSSFTRWVVPIDDTHTMSLAWGNFGERGDPLEY
;
A
#
# COMPACT_ATOMS: atom_id res chain seq x y z
N LYS A 1 30.51 30.39 -30.79
CA LYS A 1 29.36 29.49 -31.12
C LYS A 1 29.00 28.72 -29.88
N ASN A 2 27.75 28.84 -29.44
CA ASN A 2 27.29 28.48 -28.12
C ASN A 2 27.28 26.95 -27.91
N MET A 3 28.32 26.43 -27.24
CA MET A 3 28.51 25.00 -27.00
C MET A 3 27.35 24.41 -26.16
N LYS A 4 26.72 25.20 -25.29
CA LYS A 4 25.54 24.80 -24.51
C LYS A 4 24.35 24.36 -25.36
N GLN A 5 24.21 24.88 -26.57
CA GLN A 5 23.11 24.47 -27.48
C GLN A 5 23.37 23.17 -28.22
N ARG A 6 24.60 22.66 -28.19
CA ARG A 6 25.01 21.44 -28.90
C ARG A 6 25.13 20.22 -27.98
N LEU A 7 25.22 20.46 -26.68
CA LEU A 7 25.31 19.41 -25.66
C LEU A 7 23.94 19.27 -25.03
N ARG A 8 23.35 18.10 -25.16
CA ARG A 8 22.11 17.72 -24.48
C ARG A 8 22.36 16.47 -23.67
N LEU A 9 22.00 16.50 -22.42
CA LEU A 9 21.83 15.27 -21.61
C LEU A 9 20.47 14.67 -21.95
N GLY A 10 20.44 13.36 -22.04
CA GLY A 10 19.17 12.65 -22.09
C GLY A 10 18.35 12.94 -20.82
N ALA A 11 17.06 13.14 -20.97
CA ALA A 11 16.15 13.34 -19.87
C ALA A 11 14.90 12.48 -20.09
N TYR A 12 14.36 11.99 -18.98
CA TYR A 12 13.13 11.23 -18.99
C TYR A 12 11.96 12.12 -18.53
N PRO A 13 10.76 11.92 -19.08
CA PRO A 13 9.56 12.58 -18.56
C PRO A 13 9.34 12.22 -17.09
N VAL A 14 8.96 13.19 -16.29
CA VAL A 14 8.68 13.00 -14.87
C VAL A 14 7.33 13.61 -14.50
N ILE A 15 6.65 12.99 -13.55
CA ILE A 15 5.42 13.47 -12.93
C ILE A 15 5.66 13.48 -11.41
N GLU A 16 5.35 14.61 -10.78
CA GLU A 16 5.21 14.66 -9.34
C GLU A 16 3.75 14.41 -8.97
N PHE A 17 3.52 13.44 -8.09
CA PHE A 17 2.19 13.11 -7.62
C PHE A 17 2.23 12.74 -6.13
N ASN A 18 1.48 13.48 -5.31
CA ASN A 18 1.39 13.27 -3.86
C ASN A 18 2.75 13.16 -3.15
N GLY A 19 3.74 13.98 -3.58
CA GLY A 19 5.07 14.04 -2.99
C GLY A 19 6.01 12.90 -3.40
N LEU A 20 5.62 12.04 -4.34
CA LEU A 20 6.49 11.11 -5.02
C LEU A 20 6.77 11.57 -6.45
N ILE A 21 7.95 11.23 -6.94
CA ILE A 21 8.38 11.53 -8.32
C ILE A 21 8.38 10.22 -9.10
N PHE A 22 7.64 10.20 -10.19
CA PHE A 22 7.58 9.09 -11.13
C PHE A 22 8.28 9.48 -12.43
N SER A 23 9.16 8.62 -12.91
CA SER A 23 9.89 8.82 -14.16
C SER A 23 9.55 7.72 -15.17
N TYR A 24 9.14 8.12 -16.35
CA TYR A 24 8.98 7.19 -17.45
C TYR A 24 10.32 6.94 -18.15
N MET A 25 10.81 5.70 -18.07
CA MET A 25 12.16 5.33 -18.55
C MET A 25 12.17 4.81 -19.99
N GLY A 26 11.15 5.13 -20.77
CA GLY A 26 11.01 4.77 -22.19
C GLY A 26 11.11 5.97 -23.14
N PRO A 27 10.86 5.74 -24.45
CA PRO A 27 10.81 6.81 -25.45
C PRO A 27 9.71 7.82 -25.12
N PRO A 28 9.98 9.13 -25.08
CA PRO A 28 8.98 10.13 -24.68
C PRO A 28 7.69 10.14 -25.48
N ASN A 29 7.75 9.74 -26.76
CA ASN A 29 6.61 9.65 -27.66
C ASN A 29 5.75 8.39 -27.44
N GLU A 30 6.20 7.48 -26.61
CA GLU A 30 5.51 6.23 -26.24
C GLU A 30 5.05 6.25 -24.78
N MET A 31 5.18 7.39 -24.09
CA MET A 31 4.80 7.52 -22.70
C MET A 31 3.29 7.28 -22.54
N PRO A 32 2.88 6.26 -21.78
CA PRO A 32 1.48 6.02 -21.46
C PRO A 32 0.94 7.10 -20.52
N ASP A 33 -0.36 7.16 -20.39
CA ASP A 33 -0.99 7.94 -19.34
C ASP A 33 -0.51 7.43 -17.97
N PHE A 34 -0.36 8.36 -17.03
CA PHE A 34 0.01 8.00 -15.67
C PHE A 34 -1.09 7.12 -15.04
N PRO A 35 -0.76 5.89 -14.60
CA PRO A 35 -1.76 4.99 -14.04
C PRO A 35 -2.33 5.56 -12.75
N THR A 36 -3.62 5.80 -12.73
CA THR A 36 -4.36 6.26 -11.56
C THR A 36 -5.25 5.14 -11.04
N TYR A 37 -5.16 4.90 -9.73
CA TYR A 37 -6.03 3.96 -9.01
C TYR A 37 -7.00 4.74 -8.12
N ASP A 38 -8.11 4.13 -7.76
CA ASP A 38 -9.15 4.76 -6.93
C ASP A 38 -8.58 5.36 -5.63
N SER A 39 -7.58 4.69 -5.05
CA SER A 39 -6.89 5.16 -3.84
C SER A 39 -6.09 6.45 -4.01
N PHE A 40 -5.82 6.88 -5.25
CA PHE A 40 -5.03 8.09 -5.51
C PHE A 40 -5.84 9.39 -5.37
N SER A 41 -7.15 9.28 -5.46
CA SER A 41 -8.07 10.42 -5.50
C SER A 41 -9.20 10.30 -4.49
N ILE A 42 -8.92 9.72 -3.32
CA ILE A 42 -9.94 9.60 -2.26
C ILE A 42 -10.23 11.01 -1.71
N PRO A 43 -11.48 11.48 -1.74
CA PRO A 43 -11.83 12.80 -1.20
C PRO A 43 -11.57 12.89 0.31
N ASP A 44 -11.25 14.09 0.78
CA ASP A 44 -11.14 14.43 2.20
C ASP A 44 -10.09 13.62 2.97
N ILE A 45 -9.04 13.18 2.29
CA ILE A 45 -7.88 12.56 2.94
C ILE A 45 -6.61 13.37 2.72
N THR A 46 -5.70 13.24 3.69
CA THR A 46 -4.33 13.71 3.55
C THR A 46 -3.44 12.53 3.20
N THR A 47 -2.76 12.63 2.07
CA THR A 47 -1.78 11.63 1.64
C THR A 47 -0.39 12.07 2.04
N ARG A 48 0.39 11.19 2.67
CA ARG A 48 1.76 11.46 3.06
C ARG A 48 2.71 10.41 2.50
N PRO A 49 3.74 10.83 1.73
CA PRO A 49 4.74 9.91 1.22
C PRO A 49 5.67 9.45 2.33
N TYR A 50 6.09 8.19 2.25
CA TYR A 50 7.12 7.64 3.12
C TYR A 50 7.92 6.53 2.41
N LYS A 51 9.08 6.21 2.98
CA LYS A 51 9.96 5.14 2.52
C LYS A 51 10.29 4.22 3.68
N ILE A 52 10.36 2.92 3.39
CA ILE A 52 10.84 1.90 4.34
C ILE A 52 11.88 1.05 3.62
N ASP A 53 13.01 0.81 4.27
CA ASP A 53 14.04 -0.11 3.81
C ASP A 53 13.93 -1.43 4.58
N TYR A 54 14.06 -2.56 3.87
CA TYR A 54 13.97 -3.91 4.42
C TYR A 54 15.22 -4.72 4.05
N ASN A 55 15.74 -5.47 5.01
CA ASN A 55 16.84 -6.41 4.80
C ASN A 55 16.31 -7.79 4.42
N CYS A 56 15.52 -7.85 3.37
CA CYS A 56 14.96 -9.11 2.85
C CYS A 56 14.60 -8.96 1.37
N ASN A 57 14.33 -10.09 0.73
CA ASN A 57 13.86 -10.14 -0.65
C ASN A 57 12.46 -9.53 -0.79
N TRP A 58 12.20 -8.86 -1.90
CA TRP A 58 10.94 -8.16 -2.18
C TRP A 58 9.72 -9.09 -2.20
N LEU A 59 9.88 -10.36 -2.62
CA LEU A 59 8.78 -11.33 -2.60
C LEU A 59 8.31 -11.64 -1.18
N GLN A 60 9.19 -11.61 -0.18
CA GLN A 60 8.80 -11.79 1.22
C GLN A 60 7.91 -10.66 1.72
N ILE A 61 8.12 -9.45 1.22
CA ILE A 61 7.24 -8.32 1.54
C ILE A 61 5.87 -8.47 0.88
N LEU A 62 5.82 -8.92 -0.39
CA LEU A 62 4.56 -9.18 -1.08
C LEU A 62 3.77 -10.32 -0.43
N ASP A 63 4.46 -11.39 -0.06
CA ASP A 63 3.88 -12.53 0.66
C ASP A 63 3.25 -12.08 1.99
N ALA A 64 3.99 -11.33 2.79
CA ALA A 64 3.50 -10.78 4.05
C ALA A 64 2.27 -9.87 3.87
N ILE A 65 2.19 -9.11 2.78
CA ILE A 65 1.03 -8.24 2.50
C ILE A 65 -0.23 -9.06 2.21
N MET A 66 -0.07 -10.17 1.49
CA MET A 66 -1.19 -11.02 1.10
C MET A 66 -1.57 -12.05 2.17
N ASP A 67 -0.73 -12.26 3.19
CA ASP A 67 -1.02 -13.11 4.33
C ASP A 67 -1.74 -12.34 5.46
N PRO A 68 -3.03 -12.53 5.68
CA PRO A 68 -3.74 -11.92 6.81
C PRO A 68 -3.49 -12.66 8.12
N ILE A 69 -3.00 -13.90 8.09
CA ILE A 69 -2.88 -14.75 9.28
C ILE A 69 -1.71 -14.29 10.16
N HIS A 70 -0.61 -13.82 9.54
CA HIS A 70 0.51 -13.27 10.31
C HIS A 70 0.07 -12.11 11.22
N THR A 71 -0.94 -11.34 10.81
CA THR A 71 -1.43 -10.22 11.63
C THR A 71 -2.02 -10.69 12.95
N SER A 72 -2.67 -11.86 12.96
CA SER A 72 -3.26 -12.43 14.15
C SER A 72 -2.22 -12.90 15.17
N PHE A 73 -1.07 -13.35 14.70
CA PHE A 73 0.01 -13.84 15.57
C PHE A 73 1.05 -12.78 15.87
N LEU A 74 1.59 -12.12 14.86
CA LEU A 74 2.73 -11.22 15.03
C LEU A 74 2.30 -9.83 15.54
N HIS A 75 1.17 -9.32 15.05
CA HIS A 75 0.72 -7.98 15.41
C HIS A 75 -0.21 -7.91 16.62
N SER A 76 -0.68 -9.05 17.11
CA SER A 76 -1.56 -9.07 18.28
C SER A 76 -0.97 -9.79 19.49
N THR A 77 -0.14 -10.82 19.27
CA THR A 77 0.28 -11.72 20.35
C THR A 77 1.71 -11.46 20.85
N ILE A 78 2.66 -11.18 19.95
CA ILE A 78 4.08 -11.11 20.29
C ILE A 78 4.48 -9.76 20.86
N SER A 79 4.00 -8.67 20.27
CA SER A 79 4.38 -7.30 20.64
C SER A 79 3.30 -6.56 21.43
N GLY A 80 2.26 -7.26 21.87
CA GLY A 80 1.01 -6.63 22.30
C GLY A 80 0.19 -6.19 21.07
N THR A 81 -0.94 -5.57 21.31
CA THR A 81 -1.82 -5.12 20.21
C THR A 81 -1.21 -3.92 19.52
N GLN A 82 -0.60 -4.11 18.36
CA GLN A 82 -0.06 -3.02 17.53
C GLN A 82 -1.15 -2.26 16.76
N PHE A 83 -2.27 -2.93 16.51
CA PHE A 83 -3.44 -2.38 15.80
C PHE A 83 -4.69 -2.60 16.63
N SER A 84 -5.85 -2.77 16.01
CA SER A 84 -7.07 -3.11 16.73
C SER A 84 -7.08 -4.58 17.16
N LYS A 85 -7.79 -4.88 18.26
CA LYS A 85 -7.99 -6.25 18.74
C LYS A 85 -8.61 -7.16 17.67
N GLY A 86 -9.45 -6.61 16.79
CA GLY A 86 -10.05 -7.35 15.70
C GLY A 86 -9.05 -7.95 14.70
N LEU A 87 -7.82 -7.40 14.60
CA LEU A 87 -6.76 -8.01 13.80
C LEU A 87 -6.21 -9.31 14.41
N GLY A 88 -6.40 -9.51 15.71
CA GLY A 88 -6.03 -10.75 16.40
C GLY A 88 -6.95 -11.93 16.09
N GLU A 89 -8.15 -11.67 15.60
CA GLU A 89 -9.08 -12.73 15.22
C GLU A 89 -8.64 -13.41 13.93
N ILE A 90 -8.60 -14.73 13.94
CA ILE A 90 -8.32 -15.50 12.72
C ILE A 90 -9.57 -15.49 11.85
N GLY A 91 -9.42 -15.08 10.62
CA GLY A 91 -10.49 -15.01 9.66
C GLY A 91 -10.37 -16.01 8.54
N GLU A 92 -11.41 -16.05 7.71
CA GLU A 92 -11.42 -16.79 6.46
C GLU A 92 -10.76 -15.96 5.37
N LEU A 93 -9.80 -16.57 4.67
CA LEU A 93 -9.10 -15.96 3.55
C LEU A 93 -9.64 -16.49 2.22
N GLU A 94 -10.01 -15.59 1.35
CA GLU A 94 -10.29 -15.88 -0.05
C GLU A 94 -9.37 -15.04 -0.93
N VAL A 95 -8.84 -15.64 -1.98
CA VAL A 95 -7.99 -14.93 -2.96
C VAL A 95 -8.64 -14.99 -4.33
N TYR A 96 -8.82 -13.83 -4.91
CA TYR A 96 -9.38 -13.67 -6.25
C TYR A 96 -8.29 -13.18 -7.20
N GLU A 97 -8.12 -13.89 -8.31
CA GLU A 97 -7.17 -13.54 -9.36
C GLU A 97 -7.90 -12.93 -10.56
N ARG A 98 -7.41 -11.81 -11.04
CA ARG A 98 -7.91 -11.15 -12.25
C ARG A 98 -6.75 -10.54 -13.05
N GLY A 99 -6.24 -11.29 -14.01
CA GLY A 99 -5.09 -10.88 -14.80
C GLY A 99 -3.85 -10.71 -13.94
N LEU A 100 -3.34 -9.49 -13.81
CA LEU A 100 -2.18 -9.19 -12.97
C LEU A 100 -2.56 -8.76 -11.54
N GLN A 101 -3.83 -8.81 -11.19
CA GLN A 101 -4.37 -8.39 -9.91
C GLN A 101 -4.74 -9.58 -9.04
N PHE A 102 -4.34 -9.51 -7.78
CA PHE A 102 -4.73 -10.43 -6.72
C PHE A 102 -5.43 -9.65 -5.61
N LEU A 103 -6.63 -10.09 -5.24
CA LEU A 103 -7.40 -9.53 -4.13
C LEU A 103 -7.48 -10.59 -3.04
N GLY A 104 -6.88 -10.31 -1.90
CA GLY A 104 -7.04 -11.11 -0.69
C GLY A 104 -8.15 -10.54 0.17
N SER A 105 -9.26 -11.25 0.28
CA SER A 105 -10.36 -10.91 1.18
C SER A 105 -10.22 -11.71 2.46
N ASN A 106 -10.13 -11.03 3.59
CA ASN A 106 -10.11 -11.67 4.90
C ASN A 106 -11.35 -11.28 5.70
N THR A 107 -12.20 -12.27 5.98
CA THR A 107 -13.47 -12.13 6.68
C THR A 107 -13.35 -12.61 8.11
N ARG A 108 -13.63 -11.74 9.07
CA ARG A 108 -13.53 -12.03 10.52
C ARG A 108 -14.80 -11.67 11.24
N ARG A 109 -15.11 -12.41 12.29
CA ARG A 109 -16.12 -12.00 13.26
C ARG A 109 -15.43 -11.22 14.38
N VAL A 110 -15.86 -9.97 14.57
CA VAL A 110 -15.36 -9.11 15.66
C VAL A 110 -16.57 -8.64 16.46
N ASN A 111 -16.77 -9.20 17.63
CA ASN A 111 -17.98 -9.03 18.45
C ASN A 111 -19.24 -9.39 17.62
N ASP A 112 -20.16 -8.45 17.46
CA ASP A 112 -21.41 -8.62 16.71
C ASP A 112 -21.31 -8.24 15.23
N TYR A 113 -20.11 -7.94 14.74
CA TYR A 113 -19.86 -7.50 13.38
C TYR A 113 -19.07 -8.54 12.56
N ILE A 114 -19.31 -8.54 11.28
CA ILE A 114 -18.45 -9.19 10.29
C ILE A 114 -17.58 -8.10 9.69
N TRP A 115 -16.27 -8.27 9.86
CA TRP A 115 -15.28 -7.38 9.27
C TRP A 115 -14.62 -8.04 8.08
N VAL A 116 -14.81 -7.44 6.90
CA VAL A 116 -14.11 -7.84 5.69
C VAL A 116 -13.01 -6.84 5.40
N ARG A 117 -11.77 -7.30 5.40
CA ARG A 117 -10.61 -6.50 5.02
C ARG A 117 -10.04 -7.01 3.71
N VAL A 118 -9.80 -6.10 2.78
CA VAL A 118 -9.25 -6.44 1.47
C VAL A 118 -7.82 -5.91 1.38
N ASN A 119 -6.91 -6.78 0.96
CA ASN A 119 -5.56 -6.45 0.53
C ASN A 119 -5.48 -6.69 -0.98
N GLU A 120 -4.78 -5.82 -1.66
CA GLU A 120 -4.64 -5.88 -3.11
C GLU A 120 -3.16 -5.90 -3.49
N LEU A 121 -2.83 -6.79 -4.42
CA LEU A 121 -1.55 -6.84 -5.09
C LEU A 121 -1.77 -6.74 -6.61
N ILE A 122 -1.16 -5.76 -7.23
CA ILE A 122 -1.08 -5.63 -8.69
C ILE A 122 0.37 -5.87 -9.10
N LEU A 123 0.60 -6.93 -9.84
CA LEU A 123 1.93 -7.27 -10.31
C LEU A 123 2.53 -6.15 -11.18
N PRO A 124 3.83 -5.92 -11.10
CA PRO A 124 4.79 -6.76 -10.36
C PRO A 124 4.90 -6.41 -8.86
N ASN A 125 4.55 -5.21 -8.40
CA ASN A 125 5.00 -4.77 -7.09
C ASN A 125 4.14 -3.69 -6.42
N PHE A 126 2.97 -3.41 -6.95
CA PHE A 126 2.05 -2.43 -6.38
C PHE A 126 1.10 -3.10 -5.40
N THR A 127 0.94 -2.53 -4.21
CA THR A 127 0.03 -3.06 -3.20
C THR A 127 -0.74 -1.97 -2.48
N GLN A 128 -1.94 -2.32 -2.04
CA GLN A 128 -2.73 -1.49 -1.14
C GLN A 128 -3.52 -2.35 -0.16
N ALA A 129 -3.84 -1.78 0.99
CA ALA A 129 -4.59 -2.48 2.02
C ALA A 129 -5.67 -1.60 2.62
N GLY A 130 -6.80 -2.20 2.92
CA GLY A 130 -7.90 -1.54 3.61
C GLY A 130 -7.52 -1.12 5.03
N ALA A 131 -8.19 -0.08 5.54
CA ALA A 131 -7.99 0.40 6.89
C ALA A 131 -8.31 -0.67 7.93
N ALA A 132 -7.61 -0.62 9.06
CA ALA A 132 -7.97 -1.36 10.25
C ALA A 132 -9.08 -0.63 11.02
N PHE A 133 -9.78 -1.34 11.90
CA PHE A 133 -10.65 -0.69 12.90
C PHE A 133 -9.83 0.21 13.83
N SER A 134 -10.49 1.18 14.45
CA SER A 134 -9.89 1.94 15.54
C SER A 134 -9.37 1.01 16.64
N ALA A 135 -8.27 1.41 17.31
CA ALA A 135 -7.57 0.58 18.28
C ALA A 135 -8.47 0.08 19.44
N ASP A 136 -9.46 0.89 19.81
CA ASP A 136 -10.43 0.56 20.88
C ASP A 136 -11.63 -0.26 20.38
N GLY A 137 -11.79 -0.46 19.08
CA GLY A 137 -12.91 -1.18 18.49
C GLY A 137 -14.26 -0.48 18.63
N THR A 138 -14.28 0.76 19.11
CA THR A 138 -15.54 1.48 19.41
C THR A 138 -16.12 2.20 18.20
N LYS A 139 -15.30 2.47 17.18
CA LYS A 139 -15.73 3.14 15.96
C LYS A 139 -15.91 2.13 14.83
N THR A 140 -17.16 1.85 14.53
CA THR A 140 -17.50 1.00 13.38
C THR A 140 -17.41 1.83 12.10
N LYS A 141 -16.55 1.40 11.18
CA LYS A 141 -16.55 1.90 9.81
C LYS A 141 -17.26 0.90 8.93
N LEU A 142 -18.34 1.32 8.31
CA LEU A 142 -19.05 0.47 7.36
C LEU A 142 -18.27 0.27 6.06
N PHE A 143 -17.45 1.25 5.69
CA PHE A 143 -16.56 1.18 4.52
C PHE A 143 -15.19 1.78 4.88
N GLY A 144 -14.18 0.92 4.91
CA GLY A 144 -12.80 1.36 5.04
C GLY A 144 -12.21 1.74 3.68
N ARG A 145 -11.43 2.81 3.67
CA ARG A 145 -10.62 3.22 2.51
C ARG A 145 -9.26 2.55 2.59
N SER A 146 -8.47 2.62 1.53
CA SER A 146 -7.08 2.17 1.59
C SER A 146 -6.31 2.98 2.64
N SER A 147 -5.68 2.30 3.59
CA SER A 147 -4.87 2.95 4.63
C SER A 147 -3.48 3.31 4.12
N PHE A 148 -2.97 2.52 3.20
CA PHE A 148 -1.72 2.78 2.52
C PHE A 148 -1.73 2.23 1.10
N THR A 149 -0.89 2.82 0.28
CA THR A 149 -0.58 2.40 -1.09
C THR A 149 0.93 2.37 -1.22
N ARG A 150 1.51 1.29 -1.75
CA ARG A 150 2.96 1.18 -1.85
C ARG A 150 3.43 0.44 -3.09
N TRP A 151 4.66 0.77 -3.50
CA TRP A 151 5.47 0.02 -4.45
C TRP A 151 6.59 -0.67 -3.70
N VAL A 152 6.68 -1.98 -3.84
CA VAL A 152 7.73 -2.81 -3.25
C VAL A 152 8.83 -2.95 -4.28
N VAL A 153 9.93 -2.24 -4.10
CA VAL A 153 10.99 -2.08 -5.10
C VAL A 153 12.19 -2.92 -4.69
N PRO A 154 12.58 -3.96 -5.46
CA PRO A 154 13.80 -4.71 -5.19
C PRO A 154 15.03 -3.81 -5.40
N ILE A 155 15.97 -3.86 -4.46
CA ILE A 155 17.31 -3.25 -4.60
C ILE A 155 18.28 -4.32 -5.07
N ASP A 156 18.25 -5.47 -4.41
CA ASP A 156 18.97 -6.69 -4.76
C ASP A 156 18.20 -7.92 -4.19
N ASP A 157 18.81 -9.09 -4.22
CA ASP A 157 18.17 -10.34 -3.75
C ASP A 157 17.90 -10.38 -2.23
N THR A 158 18.51 -9.49 -1.47
CA THR A 158 18.48 -9.45 0.00
C THR A 158 18.01 -8.13 0.58
N HIS A 159 17.78 -7.12 -0.26
CA HIS A 159 17.35 -5.80 0.16
C HIS A 159 16.20 -5.29 -0.70
N THR A 160 15.25 -4.69 -0.04
CA THR A 160 14.03 -4.14 -0.66
C THR A 160 13.75 -2.76 -0.09
N MET A 161 13.17 -1.90 -0.90
CA MET A 161 12.65 -0.61 -0.50
C MET A 161 11.16 -0.53 -0.81
N SER A 162 10.35 -0.05 0.11
CA SER A 162 8.98 0.38 -0.19
C SER A 162 8.94 1.89 -0.32
N LEU A 163 8.38 2.36 -1.43
CA LEU A 163 7.95 3.74 -1.64
C LEU A 163 6.43 3.76 -1.52
N ALA A 164 5.90 4.62 -0.69
CA ALA A 164 4.51 4.48 -0.28
C ALA A 164 3.84 5.80 0.06
N TRP A 165 2.52 5.76 0.12
CA TRP A 165 1.67 6.75 0.75
C TRP A 165 0.90 6.16 1.92
N GLY A 166 0.90 6.86 3.04
CA GLY A 166 -0.10 6.70 4.08
C GLY A 166 -1.28 7.63 3.80
N ASN A 167 -2.47 7.12 3.95
CA ASN A 167 -3.72 7.85 3.75
C ASN A 167 -4.36 8.16 5.09
N PHE A 168 -4.38 9.44 5.48
CA PHE A 168 -4.92 9.93 6.72
C PHE A 168 -6.25 10.61 6.43
N GLY A 169 -7.32 10.03 6.91
CA GLY A 169 -8.65 10.49 6.63
C GLY A 169 -9.14 11.55 7.58
N GLU A 170 -10.07 12.34 7.09
CA GLU A 170 -10.93 13.19 7.87
C GLU A 170 -11.81 12.39 8.85
N ARG A 171 -12.29 13.06 9.86
CA ARG A 171 -13.26 12.57 10.85
C ARG A 171 -12.73 11.56 11.85
N GLY A 172 -11.60 11.90 12.43
CA GLY A 172 -11.14 11.21 13.62
C GLY A 172 -10.73 9.78 13.35
N ASP A 173 -10.12 9.59 12.21
CA ASP A 173 -9.32 8.44 11.89
C ASP A 173 -7.85 8.82 11.93
N PRO A 174 -7.32 9.20 13.08
CA PRO A 174 -5.91 9.19 13.22
C PRO A 174 -5.52 7.72 13.12
N LEU A 175 -4.82 7.34 12.07
CA LEU A 175 -3.83 6.32 12.22
C LEU A 175 -2.85 6.91 13.22
N GLU A 176 -3.12 6.76 14.51
CA GLU A 176 -2.15 6.97 15.55
C GLU A 176 -1.14 5.83 15.42
N TYR A 177 -0.03 6.13 14.75
CA TYR A 177 1.19 5.36 14.82
C TYR A 177 2.07 5.97 15.89
#